data_61c6c59e98cdb7101d22b05e40192c1c
#
_entry.id   61c6c59e98cdb7101d22b05e40192c1c
#
_cell.length_a   1.000
_cell.length_b   1.000
_cell.length_c   1.000
_cell.angle_alpha   90.00
_cell.angle_beta   90.00
_cell.angle_gamma   90.00
#
_symmetry.space_group_name_H-M   'P 1'
#
loop_
_entity.id
_entity.type
_entity.pdbx_description
1 polymer ?
#
loop_
_entity_poly.entity_id
_entity_poly.type
_entity_poly.pdbx_seq_one_letter_code
_entity_poly.pdbx_strand_id
1 'polypeptide(L)'
;KNNQVNFNIQTSLNIDELLKNYPVGHNDATRNTSLEVIQEVAKQNPTFLSGTADLASSTKTKIKDEDDFSVENYNGRNLVFGIREFAMVAIMNGMTLHNGVKLSAGGFLVFSDYFKAAVRMACLMKLPIILPLSHDSIAVGEDGPTHQPIEQFAMLRSIPNMHVIRPGDAVEMAAAWKLAIESTENPTALILTRQNVETMENSSVEGVSKGAYVIGKEENHLDAIIIASGSEVNLAMKA
;
A
#
# COMPACT_ATOMS: atom_id res chain seq x y z
N LYS A 1 2.96 -38.30 -9.55
CA LYS A 1 2.40 -37.99 -8.22
C LYS A 1 2.68 -36.50 -8.02
N ASN A 2 1.64 -35.65 -8.15
CA ASN A 2 1.71 -34.25 -7.86
C ASN A 2 1.87 -34.09 -6.34
N ASN A 3 3.09 -33.83 -5.87
CA ASN A 3 3.30 -33.27 -4.55
C ASN A 3 2.86 -31.81 -4.64
N GLN A 4 1.58 -31.54 -4.49
CA GLN A 4 1.12 -30.19 -4.14
C GLN A 4 1.62 -29.91 -2.72
N VAL A 5 2.68 -29.12 -2.63
CA VAL A 5 3.07 -28.50 -1.37
C VAL A 5 1.97 -27.50 -1.04
N ASN A 6 1.12 -27.83 -0.08
CA ASN A 6 0.13 -26.89 0.43
C ASN A 6 0.87 -25.81 1.26
N PHE A 7 1.19 -24.71 0.63
CA PHE A 7 1.67 -23.52 1.32
C PHE A 7 0.48 -22.86 2.02
N ASN A 8 0.52 -22.82 3.32
CA ASN A 8 -0.52 -22.17 4.12
C ASN A 8 -0.20 -20.67 4.17
N ILE A 9 -0.62 -19.93 3.14
CA ILE A 9 -0.47 -18.46 3.11
C ILE A 9 -1.54 -17.88 4.02
N GLN A 10 -1.12 -17.18 5.07
CA GLN A 10 -2.06 -16.45 5.92
C GLN A 10 -2.60 -15.23 5.17
N THR A 11 -3.91 -15.16 5.03
CA THR A 11 -4.61 -14.07 4.33
C THR A 11 -5.38 -13.16 5.28
N SER A 12 -5.23 -13.29 6.59
CA SER A 12 -5.86 -12.42 7.59
C SER A 12 -4.79 -11.57 8.28
N LEU A 13 -5.16 -10.34 8.63
CA LEU A 13 -4.33 -9.41 9.38
C LEU A 13 -5.13 -8.83 10.54
N ASN A 14 -4.68 -9.06 11.78
CA ASN A 14 -5.22 -8.38 12.95
C ASN A 14 -4.46 -7.05 13.15
N ILE A 15 -5.20 -5.95 13.18
CA ILE A 15 -4.68 -4.59 13.35
C ILE A 15 -5.10 -3.94 14.66
N ASP A 16 -5.84 -4.62 15.54
CA ASP A 16 -6.46 -4.03 16.72
C ASP A 16 -5.45 -3.40 17.69
N GLU A 17 -4.32 -4.07 17.91
CA GLU A 17 -3.25 -3.53 18.76
C GLU A 17 -2.54 -2.35 18.09
N LEU A 18 -2.35 -2.42 16.77
CA LEU A 18 -1.70 -1.37 16.01
C LEU A 18 -2.54 -0.07 16.01
N LEU A 19 -3.86 -0.18 15.91
CA LEU A 19 -4.77 0.97 15.93
C LEU A 19 -4.68 1.78 17.23
N LYS A 20 -4.28 1.18 18.34
CA LYS A 20 -4.08 1.89 19.62
C LYS A 20 -2.96 2.93 19.55
N ASN A 21 -2.05 2.80 18.59
CA ASN A 21 -0.96 3.73 18.36
C ASN A 21 -1.39 4.97 17.56
N TYR A 22 -2.60 4.97 17.02
CA TYR A 22 -3.12 6.02 16.14
C TYR A 22 -4.34 6.74 16.72
N PRO A 23 -4.22 7.37 17.92
CA PRO A 23 -5.31 8.15 18.47
C PRO A 23 -5.65 9.34 17.57
N VAL A 24 -6.83 9.90 17.75
CA VAL A 24 -7.22 11.17 17.10
C VAL A 24 -6.15 12.22 17.37
N GLY A 25 -5.73 12.95 16.32
CA GLY A 25 -4.64 13.91 16.36
C GLY A 25 -3.23 13.31 16.19
N HIS A 26 -3.08 11.97 16.08
CA HIS A 26 -1.82 11.38 15.67
C HIS A 26 -1.42 11.93 14.29
N ASN A 27 -0.20 12.45 14.16
CA ASN A 27 0.23 13.20 12.98
C ASN A 27 1.51 12.63 12.40
N ASP A 28 1.38 11.80 11.38
CA ASP A 28 2.52 11.18 10.69
C ASP A 28 2.20 10.96 9.20
N ALA A 29 3.24 10.74 8.40
CA ALA A 29 3.09 10.38 6.99
C ALA A 29 2.59 8.94 6.86
N THR A 30 1.61 8.70 5.96
CA THR A 30 1.06 7.34 5.81
C THR A 30 2.10 6.32 5.33
N ARG A 31 3.21 6.75 4.70
CA ARG A 31 4.34 5.84 4.40
C ARG A 31 5.04 5.32 5.67
N ASN A 32 5.12 6.13 6.74
CA ASN A 32 5.71 5.70 8.02
C ASN A 32 4.77 4.75 8.74
N THR A 33 3.48 5.07 8.79
CA THR A 33 2.44 4.17 9.31
C THR A 33 2.43 2.84 8.54
N SER A 34 2.57 2.90 7.20
CA SER A 34 2.69 1.69 6.36
C SER A 34 3.88 0.82 6.76
N LEU A 35 5.03 1.42 7.15
CA LEU A 35 6.17 0.64 7.66
C LEU A 35 5.80 -0.11 8.94
N GLU A 36 5.07 0.51 9.86
CA GLU A 36 4.63 -0.15 11.10
C GLU A 36 3.69 -1.33 10.79
N VAL A 37 2.77 -1.13 9.84
CA VAL A 37 1.88 -2.22 9.39
C VAL A 37 2.67 -3.34 8.73
N ILE A 38 3.69 -3.05 7.91
CA ILE A 38 4.57 -4.06 7.31
C ILE A 38 5.25 -4.93 8.38
N GLN A 39 5.69 -4.33 9.50
CA GLN A 39 6.27 -5.11 10.60
C GLN A 39 5.23 -6.07 11.21
N GLU A 40 4.01 -5.59 11.42
CA GLU A 40 2.94 -6.44 11.97
C GLU A 40 2.51 -7.54 10.98
N VAL A 41 2.43 -7.23 9.68
CA VAL A 41 2.21 -8.23 8.63
C VAL A 41 3.32 -9.29 8.66
N ALA A 42 4.58 -8.88 8.71
CA ALA A 42 5.72 -9.78 8.70
C ALA A 42 5.74 -10.70 9.93
N LYS A 43 5.32 -10.19 11.09
CA LYS A 43 5.19 -10.96 12.33
C LYS A 43 4.06 -11.99 12.26
N GLN A 44 2.90 -11.59 11.74
CA GLN A 44 1.74 -12.48 11.63
C GLN A 44 1.83 -13.46 10.46
N ASN A 45 2.62 -13.13 9.42
CA ASN A 45 2.73 -13.92 8.21
C ASN A 45 4.19 -14.24 7.87
N PRO A 46 4.70 -15.43 8.28
CA PRO A 46 6.09 -15.83 8.03
C PRO A 46 6.46 -15.94 6.54
N THR A 47 5.48 -16.11 5.65
CA THR A 47 5.70 -16.20 4.20
C THR A 47 5.56 -14.87 3.47
N PHE A 48 5.38 -13.77 4.21
CA PHE A 48 5.34 -12.43 3.64
C PHE A 48 6.75 -11.95 3.33
N LEU A 49 6.94 -11.47 2.08
CA LEU A 49 8.18 -10.84 1.61
C LEU A 49 7.88 -9.41 1.18
N SER A 50 8.81 -8.52 1.47
CA SER A 50 8.70 -7.11 1.07
C SER A 50 9.92 -6.68 0.26
N GLY A 51 9.73 -5.79 -0.71
CA GLY A 51 10.83 -5.37 -1.56
C GLY A 51 10.68 -3.94 -2.11
N THR A 52 11.66 -3.55 -2.91
CA THR A 52 11.66 -2.23 -3.55
C THR A 52 12.66 -2.17 -4.70
N ALA A 53 12.43 -1.21 -5.62
CA ALA A 53 13.36 -0.84 -6.68
C ALA A 53 14.41 0.17 -6.18
N ASP A 54 15.22 -0.24 -5.20
CA ASP A 54 16.32 0.55 -4.58
C ASP A 54 15.89 1.83 -3.84
N LEU A 55 14.70 1.83 -3.27
CA LEU A 55 14.10 2.98 -2.57
C LEU A 55 13.69 2.68 -1.13
N ALA A 56 14.25 1.63 -0.49
CA ALA A 56 13.77 1.11 0.81
C ALA A 56 13.71 2.19 1.92
N SER A 57 14.68 3.08 1.98
CA SER A 57 14.73 4.16 2.98
C SER A 57 13.61 5.18 2.80
N SER A 58 13.25 5.48 1.55
CA SER A 58 12.24 6.50 1.20
C SER A 58 10.83 5.92 1.17
N THR A 59 10.64 4.71 0.65
CA THR A 59 9.34 4.04 0.55
C THR A 59 8.91 3.36 1.84
N LYS A 60 9.86 3.19 2.80
CA LYS A 60 9.61 2.56 4.10
C LYS A 60 9.05 1.13 3.98
N THR A 61 9.68 0.30 3.12
CA THR A 61 9.20 -1.05 2.82
C THR A 61 10.03 -2.17 3.42
N LYS A 62 11.11 -1.87 4.14
CA LYS A 62 12.00 -2.89 4.71
C LYS A 62 11.37 -3.56 5.94
N ILE A 63 11.35 -4.89 5.97
CA ILE A 63 11.08 -5.67 7.17
C ILE A 63 12.33 -5.56 8.07
N LYS A 64 12.15 -5.02 9.29
CA LYS A 64 13.22 -4.87 10.26
C LYS A 64 13.67 -6.24 10.76
N ASP A 65 14.93 -6.34 11.17
CA ASP A 65 15.53 -7.55 11.75
C ASP A 65 15.47 -8.78 10.81
N GLU A 66 15.17 -8.57 9.53
CA GLU A 66 15.21 -9.58 8.49
C GLU A 66 16.29 -9.23 7.45
N ASP A 67 16.99 -10.25 6.99
CA ASP A 67 18.03 -10.11 5.98
C ASP A 67 17.47 -9.85 4.59
N ASP A 68 18.35 -9.38 3.72
CA ASP A 68 18.07 -9.31 2.30
C ASP A 68 18.17 -10.72 1.67
N PHE A 69 17.24 -11.04 0.76
CA PHE A 69 17.31 -12.25 -0.05
C PHE A 69 18.49 -12.15 -1.03
N SER A 70 19.42 -13.09 -0.96
CA SER A 70 20.63 -13.09 -1.79
C SER A 70 21.08 -14.51 -2.12
N VAL A 71 22.12 -14.64 -2.95
CA VAL A 71 22.72 -15.93 -3.28
C VAL A 71 23.41 -16.57 -2.05
N GLU A 72 23.77 -15.77 -1.06
CA GLU A 72 24.34 -16.23 0.21
C GLU A 72 23.28 -16.52 1.25
N ASN A 73 22.06 -15.94 1.09
CA ASN A 73 20.95 -16.10 2.06
C ASN A 73 19.58 -16.19 1.38
N TYR A 74 19.12 -17.38 1.07
CA TYR A 74 17.80 -17.65 0.50
C TYR A 74 16.66 -17.55 1.51
N ASN A 75 16.95 -17.34 2.80
CA ASN A 75 15.93 -17.14 3.83
C ASN A 75 15.61 -15.67 4.07
N GLY A 76 16.32 -14.73 3.43
CA GLY A 76 16.07 -13.32 3.53
C GLY A 76 14.66 -12.95 3.05
N ARG A 77 14.00 -12.03 3.75
CA ARG A 77 12.63 -11.62 3.48
C ARG A 77 12.52 -10.24 2.82
N ASN A 78 13.65 -9.55 2.67
CA ASN A 78 13.74 -8.28 1.95
C ASN A 78 14.25 -8.51 0.53
N LEU A 79 13.47 -8.11 -0.47
CA LEU A 79 13.80 -8.27 -1.88
C LEU A 79 14.38 -6.97 -2.44
N VAL A 80 15.60 -7.02 -2.94
CA VAL A 80 16.30 -5.88 -3.55
C VAL A 80 16.30 -6.05 -5.07
N PHE A 81 15.40 -5.32 -5.75
CA PHE A 81 15.24 -5.45 -7.20
C PHE A 81 16.17 -4.54 -8.00
N GLY A 82 16.86 -3.57 -7.36
CA GLY A 82 17.55 -2.48 -8.05
C GLY A 82 16.57 -1.55 -8.77
N ILE A 83 17.07 -0.58 -9.52
CA ILE A 83 16.23 0.38 -10.28
C ILE A 83 15.65 -0.33 -11.52
N ARG A 84 14.62 -1.16 -11.31
CA ARG A 84 14.01 -2.04 -12.33
C ARG A 84 12.52 -2.27 -12.03
N GLU A 85 11.73 -1.23 -12.04
CA GLU A 85 10.33 -1.26 -11.61
C GLU A 85 9.49 -2.27 -12.41
N PHE A 86 9.69 -2.34 -13.73
CA PHE A 86 8.99 -3.34 -14.55
C PHE A 86 9.36 -4.76 -14.14
N ALA A 87 10.67 -5.05 -14.02
CA ALA A 87 11.14 -6.37 -13.61
C ALA A 87 10.70 -6.73 -12.20
N MET A 88 10.70 -5.76 -11.27
CA MET A 88 10.18 -5.94 -9.90
C MET A 88 8.77 -6.51 -9.93
N VAL A 89 7.85 -5.85 -10.60
CA VAL A 89 6.45 -6.30 -10.64
C VAL A 89 6.30 -7.61 -11.44
N ALA A 90 7.06 -7.79 -12.53
CA ALA A 90 7.04 -9.03 -13.30
C ALA A 90 7.56 -10.23 -12.50
N ILE A 91 8.60 -10.05 -11.69
CA ILE A 91 9.12 -11.08 -10.77
C ILE A 91 8.06 -11.38 -9.70
N MET A 92 7.43 -10.36 -9.09
CA MET A 92 6.34 -10.56 -8.13
C MET A 92 5.19 -11.38 -8.74
N ASN A 93 4.82 -11.11 -9.99
CA ASN A 93 3.81 -11.89 -10.70
C ASN A 93 4.21 -13.38 -10.80
N GLY A 94 5.46 -13.65 -11.20
CA GLY A 94 5.99 -15.02 -11.30
C GLY A 94 6.02 -15.73 -9.95
N MET A 95 6.48 -15.05 -8.89
CA MET A 95 6.52 -15.60 -7.53
C MET A 95 5.09 -15.89 -7.01
N THR A 96 4.14 -15.00 -7.26
CA THR A 96 2.73 -15.21 -6.87
C THR A 96 2.10 -16.38 -7.62
N LEU A 97 2.39 -16.53 -8.92
CA LEU A 97 1.94 -17.68 -9.71
C LEU A 97 2.52 -19.01 -9.23
N HIS A 98 3.77 -19.01 -8.77
CA HIS A 98 4.38 -20.18 -8.15
C HIS A 98 3.69 -20.57 -6.85
N ASN A 99 3.05 -19.62 -6.18
CA ASN A 99 2.39 -19.74 -4.88
C ASN A 99 3.37 -19.93 -3.70
N GLY A 100 2.85 -19.82 -2.48
CA GLY A 100 3.61 -20.04 -1.25
C GLY A 100 4.09 -18.78 -0.53
N VAL A 101 3.97 -17.61 -1.16
CA VAL A 101 4.38 -16.33 -0.57
C VAL A 101 3.31 -15.25 -0.77
N LYS A 102 3.22 -14.33 0.18
CA LYS A 102 2.50 -13.06 0.02
C LYS A 102 3.52 -11.96 -0.21
N LEU A 103 3.29 -11.11 -1.20
CA LEU A 103 4.30 -10.18 -1.69
C LEU A 103 3.86 -8.73 -1.63
N SER A 104 4.75 -7.87 -1.13
CA SER A 104 4.67 -6.43 -1.38
C SER A 104 5.95 -5.90 -2.00
N ALA A 105 5.86 -4.86 -2.83
CA ALA A 105 7.02 -4.11 -3.24
C ALA A 105 6.68 -2.64 -3.48
N GLY A 106 7.48 -1.77 -2.89
CA GLY A 106 7.26 -0.33 -2.91
C GLY A 106 8.07 0.41 -3.95
N GLY A 107 7.52 1.56 -4.33
CA GLY A 107 8.15 2.53 -5.20
C GLY A 107 7.56 3.92 -4.95
N PHE A 108 7.97 4.90 -5.75
CA PHE A 108 7.26 6.18 -5.81
C PHE A 108 6.09 6.08 -6.79
N LEU A 109 5.00 6.77 -6.47
CA LEU A 109 3.80 6.71 -7.30
C LEU A 109 4.06 7.11 -8.76
N VAL A 110 4.86 8.15 -8.99
CA VAL A 110 5.22 8.61 -10.35
C VAL A 110 5.89 7.50 -11.17
N PHE A 111 6.67 6.63 -10.55
CA PHE A 111 7.36 5.54 -11.24
C PHE A 111 6.45 4.35 -11.58
N SER A 112 5.15 4.43 -11.22
CA SER A 112 4.16 3.48 -11.74
C SER A 112 4.07 3.49 -13.27
N ASP A 113 4.51 4.55 -13.92
CA ASP A 113 4.64 4.63 -15.38
C ASP A 113 5.54 3.51 -15.93
N TYR A 114 6.62 3.18 -15.22
CA TYR A 114 7.58 2.15 -15.65
C TYR A 114 7.07 0.71 -15.46
N PHE A 115 6.16 0.46 -14.52
CA PHE A 115 5.66 -0.90 -14.26
C PHE A 115 4.17 -1.12 -14.64
N LYS A 116 3.51 -0.15 -15.23
CA LYS A 116 2.08 -0.23 -15.62
C LYS A 116 1.76 -1.53 -16.37
N ALA A 117 2.59 -1.91 -17.35
CA ALA A 117 2.34 -3.10 -18.15
C ALA A 117 2.37 -4.39 -17.31
N ALA A 118 3.30 -4.51 -16.37
CA ALA A 118 3.39 -5.66 -15.46
C ALA A 118 2.22 -5.70 -14.47
N VAL A 119 1.78 -4.54 -13.95
CA VAL A 119 0.58 -4.42 -13.10
C VAL A 119 -0.68 -4.83 -13.88
N ARG A 120 -0.81 -4.39 -15.13
CA ARG A 120 -1.94 -4.81 -15.97
C ARG A 120 -1.98 -6.33 -16.14
N MET A 121 -0.82 -6.99 -16.25
CA MET A 121 -0.75 -8.46 -16.30
C MET A 121 -1.15 -9.08 -14.96
N ALA A 122 -0.74 -8.51 -13.82
CA ALA A 122 -1.19 -8.96 -12.50
C ALA A 122 -2.73 -8.92 -12.40
N CYS A 123 -3.36 -7.83 -12.87
CA CYS A 123 -4.81 -7.69 -12.87
C CYS A 123 -5.51 -8.73 -13.76
N LEU A 124 -4.96 -9.00 -14.95
CA LEU A 124 -5.49 -10.00 -15.88
C LEU A 124 -5.38 -11.42 -15.33
N MET A 125 -4.28 -11.72 -14.64
CA MET A 125 -4.00 -13.03 -14.04
C MET A 125 -4.59 -13.18 -12.63
N LYS A 126 -5.24 -12.14 -12.09
CA LYS A 126 -5.82 -12.10 -10.74
C LYS A 126 -4.79 -12.42 -9.65
N LEU A 127 -3.66 -11.74 -9.68
CA LEU A 127 -2.57 -11.93 -8.73
C LEU A 127 -2.62 -10.89 -7.61
N PRO A 128 -2.80 -11.29 -6.35
CA PRO A 128 -2.99 -10.38 -5.22
C PRO A 128 -1.66 -9.82 -4.69
N ILE A 129 -0.87 -9.18 -5.55
CA ILE A 129 0.33 -8.45 -5.17
C ILE A 129 -0.02 -7.11 -4.52
N ILE A 130 0.84 -6.61 -3.64
CA ILE A 130 0.64 -5.35 -2.92
C ILE A 130 1.71 -4.35 -3.32
N LEU A 131 1.30 -3.14 -3.69
CA LEU A 131 2.17 -2.07 -4.15
C LEU A 131 2.00 -0.83 -3.27
N PRO A 132 2.79 -0.70 -2.17
CA PRO A 132 2.86 0.54 -1.41
C PRO A 132 3.64 1.60 -2.21
N LEU A 133 2.92 2.61 -2.71
CA LEU A 133 3.44 3.65 -3.59
C LEU A 133 3.44 4.99 -2.86
N SER A 134 4.61 5.43 -2.43
CA SER A 134 4.78 6.68 -1.70
C SER A 134 4.95 7.90 -2.61
N HIS A 135 5.03 9.10 -2.00
CA HIS A 135 5.13 10.37 -2.75
C HIS A 135 3.90 10.59 -3.63
N ASP A 136 2.73 10.61 -2.97
CA ASP A 136 1.40 10.54 -3.56
C ASP A 136 0.94 11.80 -4.30
N SER A 137 1.62 12.93 -4.15
CA SER A 137 1.13 14.22 -4.62
C SER A 137 2.25 15.20 -4.96
N ILE A 138 1.89 16.42 -5.31
CA ILE A 138 2.84 17.51 -5.52
C ILE A 138 3.55 17.95 -4.22
N ALA A 139 3.09 17.49 -3.05
CA ALA A 139 3.69 17.77 -1.74
C ALA A 139 4.90 16.87 -1.42
N VAL A 140 5.73 16.57 -2.42
CA VAL A 140 6.94 15.73 -2.27
C VAL A 140 8.18 16.53 -1.82
N GLY A 141 8.09 17.85 -1.82
CA GLY A 141 9.19 18.73 -1.39
C GLY A 141 10.23 18.97 -2.49
N GLU A 142 11.51 18.90 -2.14
CA GLU A 142 12.65 19.22 -3.00
C GLU A 142 12.88 18.25 -4.15
N ASP A 143 12.23 17.10 -4.19
CA ASP A 143 12.35 16.12 -5.29
C ASP A 143 11.93 16.72 -6.63
N GLY A 144 11.02 17.69 -6.61
CA GLY A 144 10.62 18.48 -7.77
C GLY A 144 9.71 17.75 -8.77
N PRO A 145 9.49 18.33 -9.97
CA PRO A 145 8.45 17.90 -10.91
C PRO A 145 8.66 16.48 -11.47
N THR A 146 9.89 15.97 -11.49
CA THR A 146 10.18 14.60 -11.95
C THR A 146 9.62 13.53 -11.00
N HIS A 147 9.22 13.90 -9.79
CA HIS A 147 8.72 13.01 -8.75
C HIS A 147 7.27 13.33 -8.33
N GLN A 148 6.64 14.33 -8.94
CA GLN A 148 5.29 14.79 -8.65
C GLN A 148 4.26 14.07 -9.52
N PRO A 149 3.50 13.11 -8.98
CA PRO A 149 2.49 12.38 -9.74
C PRO A 149 1.26 13.26 -9.97
N ILE A 150 0.67 13.16 -11.16
CA ILE A 150 -0.58 13.84 -11.56
C ILE A 150 -1.56 12.82 -12.15
N GLU A 151 -1.20 12.22 -13.29
CA GLU A 151 -2.05 11.31 -14.06
C GLU A 151 -2.03 9.86 -13.53
N GLN A 152 -1.11 9.50 -12.66
CA GLN A 152 -0.92 8.13 -12.18
C GLN A 152 -2.14 7.57 -11.44
N PHE A 153 -2.90 8.41 -10.74
CA PHE A 153 -4.18 7.99 -10.12
C PHE A 153 -5.19 7.52 -11.17
N ALA A 154 -5.43 8.35 -12.19
CA ALA A 154 -6.34 8.02 -13.26
C ALA A 154 -5.86 6.79 -14.03
N MET A 155 -4.55 6.71 -14.27
CA MET A 155 -3.90 5.59 -14.95
C MET A 155 -4.11 4.28 -14.19
N LEU A 156 -3.83 4.22 -12.89
CA LEU A 156 -4.01 3.02 -12.07
C LEU A 156 -5.50 2.64 -11.95
N ARG A 157 -6.37 3.63 -11.70
CA ARG A 157 -7.82 3.41 -11.60
C ARG A 157 -8.49 2.96 -12.90
N SER A 158 -7.87 3.23 -14.06
CA SER A 158 -8.37 2.77 -15.36
C SER A 158 -8.06 1.28 -15.64
N ILE A 159 -7.23 0.62 -14.84
CA ILE A 159 -6.88 -0.79 -15.04
C ILE A 159 -7.98 -1.65 -14.40
N PRO A 160 -8.72 -2.49 -15.15
CA PRO A 160 -9.71 -3.39 -14.58
C PRO A 160 -9.11 -4.34 -13.55
N ASN A 161 -9.83 -4.63 -12.48
CA ASN A 161 -9.43 -5.47 -11.35
C ASN A 161 -8.30 -4.89 -10.48
N MET A 162 -7.89 -3.65 -10.68
CA MET A 162 -6.93 -2.97 -9.80
C MET A 162 -7.64 -2.32 -8.62
N HIS A 163 -7.24 -2.66 -7.40
CA HIS A 163 -7.63 -1.91 -6.21
C HIS A 163 -6.66 -0.75 -6.01
N VAL A 164 -7.18 0.47 -5.92
CA VAL A 164 -6.38 1.68 -5.67
C VAL A 164 -6.93 2.38 -4.43
N ILE A 165 -6.22 2.28 -3.32
CA ILE A 165 -6.62 2.84 -2.03
C ILE A 165 -5.66 3.98 -1.68
N ARG A 166 -6.19 5.16 -1.37
CA ARG A 166 -5.43 6.34 -0.95
C ARG A 166 -5.87 6.77 0.44
N PRO A 167 -5.25 6.23 1.50
CA PRO A 167 -5.64 6.51 2.88
C PRO A 167 -5.43 7.96 3.26
N GLY A 168 -6.38 8.54 4.00
CA GLY A 168 -6.33 9.90 4.50
C GLY A 168 -5.53 10.05 5.79
N ASP A 169 -5.35 8.95 6.55
CA ASP A 169 -4.63 8.95 7.82
C ASP A 169 -4.11 7.55 8.21
N ALA A 170 -3.60 7.43 9.43
CA ALA A 170 -3.01 6.20 9.95
C ALA A 170 -4.02 5.06 10.15
N VAL A 171 -5.26 5.36 10.56
CA VAL A 171 -6.32 4.35 10.74
C VAL A 171 -6.74 3.78 9.40
N GLU A 172 -6.98 4.65 8.41
CA GLU A 172 -7.29 4.22 7.05
C GLU A 172 -6.13 3.45 6.42
N MET A 173 -4.87 3.80 6.76
CA MET A 173 -3.69 3.09 6.28
C MET A 173 -3.64 1.64 6.78
N ALA A 174 -3.88 1.44 8.08
CA ALA A 174 -3.95 0.10 8.65
C ALA A 174 -5.08 -0.73 8.03
N ALA A 175 -6.25 -0.12 7.82
CA ALA A 175 -7.39 -0.73 7.15
C ALA A 175 -7.08 -1.10 5.69
N ALA A 176 -6.40 -0.23 4.94
CA ALA A 176 -6.02 -0.47 3.56
C ALA A 176 -5.04 -1.65 3.42
N TRP A 177 -4.07 -1.78 4.33
CA TRP A 177 -3.20 -2.95 4.39
C TRP A 177 -3.97 -4.24 4.72
N LYS A 178 -4.91 -4.17 5.68
CA LYS A 178 -5.77 -5.33 5.99
C LYS A 178 -6.50 -5.81 4.75
N LEU A 179 -7.16 -4.93 4.01
CA LEU A 179 -7.82 -5.26 2.75
C LEU A 179 -6.86 -5.83 1.70
N ALA A 180 -5.65 -5.29 1.59
CA ALA A 180 -4.65 -5.77 0.64
C ALA A 180 -4.13 -7.17 0.98
N ILE A 181 -3.92 -7.48 2.28
CA ILE A 181 -3.53 -8.82 2.74
C ILE A 181 -4.65 -9.82 2.53
N GLU A 182 -5.89 -9.43 2.79
CA GLU A 182 -7.09 -10.28 2.66
C GLU A 182 -7.51 -10.48 1.19
N SER A 183 -7.02 -9.65 0.27
CA SER A 183 -7.28 -9.84 -1.17
C SER A 183 -6.65 -11.13 -1.67
N THR A 184 -7.44 -11.94 -2.36
CA THR A 184 -7.03 -13.24 -2.93
C THR A 184 -6.90 -13.25 -4.45
N GLU A 185 -7.47 -12.24 -5.12
CA GLU A 185 -7.54 -12.21 -6.59
C GLU A 185 -7.07 -10.90 -7.21
N ASN A 186 -7.05 -9.79 -6.46
CA ASN A 186 -6.80 -8.48 -7.05
C ASN A 186 -5.53 -7.85 -6.52
N PRO A 187 -4.66 -7.32 -7.40
CA PRO A 187 -3.55 -6.49 -6.97
C PRO A 187 -4.07 -5.20 -6.32
N THR A 188 -3.35 -4.72 -5.31
CA THR A 188 -3.72 -3.52 -4.55
C THR A 188 -2.57 -2.51 -4.54
N ALA A 189 -2.82 -1.30 -5.06
CA ALA A 189 -1.95 -0.15 -4.85
C ALA A 189 -2.40 0.63 -3.61
N LEU A 190 -1.49 0.82 -2.68
CA LEU A 190 -1.64 1.67 -1.50
C LEU A 190 -0.89 2.97 -1.76
N ILE A 191 -1.62 4.07 -1.90
CA ILE A 191 -1.04 5.36 -2.26
C ILE A 191 -0.76 6.16 -1.00
N LEU A 192 0.53 6.45 -0.75
CA LEU A 192 1.04 6.89 0.55
C LEU A 192 1.60 8.31 0.49
N THR A 193 1.30 9.10 1.52
CA THR A 193 1.84 10.45 1.65
C THR A 193 3.32 10.43 2.04
N ARG A 194 4.07 11.46 1.60
CA ARG A 194 5.38 11.84 2.15
C ARG A 194 5.22 12.83 3.31
N GLN A 195 4.29 13.75 3.17
CA GLN A 195 3.92 14.71 4.20
C GLN A 195 3.07 14.06 5.30
N ASN A 196 3.10 14.67 6.47
CA ASN A 196 2.28 14.23 7.58
C ASN A 196 0.80 14.53 7.34
N VAL A 197 -0.05 13.66 7.84
CA VAL A 197 -1.49 13.79 7.90
C VAL A 197 -1.98 13.42 9.30
N GLU A 198 -3.04 14.08 9.75
CA GLU A 198 -3.58 13.92 11.09
C GLU A 198 -4.69 12.86 11.10
N THR A 199 -4.67 11.96 12.09
CA THR A 199 -5.74 10.98 12.29
C THR A 199 -7.01 11.70 12.75
N MET A 200 -8.09 11.49 11.98
CA MET A 200 -9.38 12.18 12.18
C MET A 200 -10.31 11.38 13.11
N GLU A 201 -11.20 12.09 13.78
CA GLU A 201 -12.13 11.52 14.78
C GLU A 201 -13.03 10.41 14.20
N ASN A 202 -13.47 10.57 12.96
CA ASN A 202 -14.42 9.66 12.32
C ASN A 202 -13.76 8.69 11.33
N SER A 203 -12.44 8.56 11.35
CA SER A 203 -11.75 7.56 10.54
C SER A 203 -12.17 6.15 10.90
N SER A 204 -12.50 5.34 9.90
CA SER A 204 -13.16 4.06 10.10
C SER A 204 -12.55 2.93 9.26
N VAL A 205 -12.11 1.87 9.94
CA VAL A 205 -11.66 0.63 9.29
C VAL A 205 -12.77 0.03 8.41
N GLU A 206 -14.02 -0.01 8.94
CA GLU A 206 -15.17 -0.49 8.19
C GLU A 206 -15.52 0.44 7.02
N GLY A 207 -15.37 1.76 7.20
CA GLY A 207 -15.61 2.75 6.16
C GLY A 207 -14.71 2.54 4.94
N VAL A 208 -13.43 2.26 5.16
CA VAL A 208 -12.46 1.97 4.07
C VAL A 208 -12.89 0.75 3.26
N SER A 209 -13.41 -0.30 3.90
CA SER A 209 -13.88 -1.51 3.21
C SER A 209 -15.06 -1.27 2.26
N LYS A 210 -15.82 -0.18 2.48
CA LYS A 210 -16.94 0.23 1.62
C LYS A 210 -16.49 1.07 0.41
N GLY A 211 -15.21 1.45 0.36
CA GLY A 211 -14.62 2.26 -0.72
C GLY A 211 -14.78 3.77 -0.52
N ALA A 212 -15.86 4.22 0.10
CA ALA A 212 -16.10 5.59 0.51
C ALA A 212 -17.10 5.65 1.67
N TYR A 213 -16.96 6.65 2.52
CA TYR A 213 -17.86 6.87 3.66
C TYR A 213 -17.89 8.35 4.05
N VAL A 214 -18.90 8.72 4.83
CA VAL A 214 -19.05 10.09 5.34
C VAL A 214 -18.18 10.25 6.58
N ILE A 215 -17.17 11.11 6.50
CA ILE A 215 -16.27 11.44 7.60
C ILE A 215 -16.68 12.71 8.36
N GLY A 216 -17.29 13.68 7.67
CA GLY A 216 -17.90 14.89 8.25
C GLY A 216 -19.35 14.99 7.84
N LYS A 217 -20.24 15.28 8.78
CA LYS A 217 -21.67 15.47 8.52
C LYS A 217 -22.02 16.94 8.67
N GLU A 218 -23.02 17.34 7.89
CA GLU A 218 -23.69 18.62 8.03
C GLU A 218 -24.35 18.77 9.40
N GLU A 219 -24.34 19.98 9.95
CA GLU A 219 -25.04 20.28 11.22
C GLU A 219 -26.52 20.60 11.00
N ASN A 220 -26.90 21.10 9.83
CA ASN A 220 -28.24 21.57 9.54
C ASN A 220 -28.72 21.07 8.18
N HIS A 221 -28.67 21.92 7.16
CA HIS A 221 -29.13 21.62 5.79
C HIS A 221 -27.95 21.28 4.91
N LEU A 222 -28.11 20.23 4.09
CA LEU A 222 -27.08 19.82 3.14
C LEU A 222 -27.13 20.72 1.89
N ASP A 223 -26.13 21.60 1.74
CA ASP A 223 -25.98 22.48 0.58
C ASP A 223 -24.94 21.97 -0.42
N ALA A 224 -23.90 21.26 0.06
CA ALA A 224 -22.81 20.74 -0.76
C ALA A 224 -22.25 19.43 -0.22
N ILE A 225 -21.62 18.65 -1.10
CA ILE A 225 -20.83 17.45 -0.74
C ILE A 225 -19.42 17.64 -1.27
N ILE A 226 -18.41 17.55 -0.37
CA ILE A 226 -16.99 17.54 -0.74
C ILE A 226 -16.53 16.10 -0.73
N ILE A 227 -15.92 15.66 -1.83
CA ILE A 227 -15.32 14.33 -1.97
C ILE A 227 -13.80 14.48 -2.02
N ALA A 228 -13.11 13.83 -1.10
CA ALA A 228 -11.65 13.87 -0.98
C ALA A 228 -11.06 12.49 -0.73
N SER A 229 -9.77 12.32 -0.94
CA SER A 229 -9.00 11.11 -0.60
C SER A 229 -7.57 11.46 -0.22
N GLY A 230 -6.93 10.62 0.60
CA GLY A 230 -5.54 10.85 1.02
C GLY A 230 -5.36 12.15 1.79
N SER A 231 -4.27 12.85 1.55
CA SER A 231 -3.93 14.11 2.25
C SER A 231 -4.96 15.21 2.09
N GLU A 232 -5.78 15.21 1.02
CA GLU A 232 -6.79 16.22 0.77
C GLU A 232 -8.00 16.08 1.70
N VAL A 233 -8.21 14.95 2.38
CA VAL A 233 -9.30 14.76 3.36
C VAL A 233 -9.13 15.75 4.52
N ASN A 234 -7.91 15.85 5.08
CA ASN A 234 -7.63 16.84 6.15
C ASN A 234 -7.87 18.29 5.70
N LEU A 235 -7.59 18.59 4.42
CA LEU A 235 -7.88 19.92 3.85
C LEU A 235 -9.39 20.14 3.70
N ALA A 236 -10.12 19.15 3.19
CA ALA A 236 -11.57 19.21 3.03
C ALA A 236 -12.31 19.40 4.38
N MET A 237 -11.82 18.77 5.45
CA MET A 237 -12.38 18.92 6.79
C MET A 237 -12.17 20.31 7.40
N LYS A 238 -11.20 21.10 6.89
CA LYS A 238 -10.92 22.46 7.33
C LYS A 238 -11.62 23.53 6.48
N ALA A 239 -12.21 23.16 5.36
CA ALA A 239 -12.88 24.07 4.44
C ALA A 239 -14.33 24.35 4.85
#